data_607821ba10123a37fc03b4af16af42e3
#
_entry.id   607821ba10123a37fc03b4af16af42e3
#
_cell.length_a   1.000
_cell.length_b   1.000
_cell.length_c   1.000
_cell.angle_alpha   90.00
_cell.angle_beta   90.00
_cell.angle_gamma   90.00
#
_symmetry.space_group_name_H-M   'P 1'
#
loop_
_entity.id
_entity.type
_entity.pdbx_description
1 polymer ?
#
loop_
_entity_poly.entity_id
_entity_poly.type
_entity_poly.pdbx_seq_one_letter_code
_entity_poly.pdbx_strand_id
1 'polypeptide(L)'
;MSEERKTIYLCLAHMSEEGWEQKYVQEAFDTNWVVPMGPNVNAFEKDLCKFVTSNAESSVYADSRWPEATPSAWHLNPELKDTTVVCLSAGTAAVHLALIAAGVKAGDEVCVQSFTFCASSHPITYLGAKPVFIGSEKDTWNMDPELLEKAILDRKEKTGKYPKAIIPVALYGMSYQIDRIMEIANKYDIPVIEDAAEGMGSRFNGQILGTFGKFGVLSFNGNKMITTSGGGALICRNAEDANTIMWYATQARDAYPYYQHTAIGFNYRMSNVCAGIGRGQMTVLDQHIAHHKHVQALYEDLMKDIPGIRINKQPNDPKYDSNYWLCTMVLDPEVKVVGQENA
;
A
#
# COMPACT_ATOMS: atom_id res chain seq x y z
N MET A 1 -27.19 -14.44 -33.91
CA MET A 1 -26.07 -13.51 -33.82
C MET A 1 -25.62 -13.56 -32.34
N SER A 2 -24.45 -14.10 -32.07
CA SER A 2 -23.88 -14.09 -30.70
C SER A 2 -23.53 -12.66 -30.41
N GLU A 3 -24.19 -12.04 -29.42
CA GLU A 3 -23.71 -10.77 -28.86
C GLU A 3 -22.27 -10.95 -28.44
N GLU A 4 -21.38 -10.18 -29.01
CA GLU A 4 -19.97 -10.16 -28.65
C GLU A 4 -19.89 -9.66 -27.22
N ARG A 5 -19.62 -10.56 -26.26
CA ARG A 5 -19.53 -10.19 -24.84
C ARG A 5 -18.37 -9.22 -24.65
N LYS A 6 -18.67 -8.01 -24.24
CA LYS A 6 -17.67 -7.00 -23.92
C LYS A 6 -16.77 -7.52 -22.78
N THR A 7 -15.47 -7.49 -22.98
CA THR A 7 -14.52 -7.85 -21.92
C THR A 7 -14.61 -6.85 -20.77
N ILE A 8 -14.79 -7.33 -19.56
CA ILE A 8 -14.73 -6.54 -18.33
C ILE A 8 -13.36 -6.80 -17.71
N TYR A 9 -12.54 -5.75 -17.60
CA TYR A 9 -11.24 -5.84 -16.97
C TYR A 9 -11.37 -5.74 -15.45
N LEU A 10 -10.47 -6.42 -14.72
CA LEU A 10 -10.54 -6.55 -13.27
C LEU A 10 -10.42 -5.20 -12.54
N CYS A 11 -9.46 -4.41 -12.92
CA CYS A 11 -9.23 -3.09 -12.35
C CYS A 11 -8.55 -2.21 -13.40
N LEU A 12 -9.22 -1.14 -13.80
CA LEU A 12 -8.68 -0.15 -14.71
C LEU A 12 -8.49 1.16 -13.97
N ALA A 13 -7.40 1.86 -14.30
CA ALA A 13 -7.24 3.23 -13.89
C ALA A 13 -8.34 4.11 -14.51
N HIS A 14 -8.97 4.93 -13.70
CA HIS A 14 -9.94 5.93 -14.13
C HIS A 14 -9.34 7.31 -13.92
N MET A 15 -9.36 8.12 -14.97
CA MET A 15 -8.86 9.49 -14.91
C MET A 15 -9.98 10.43 -14.45
N SER A 16 -9.59 11.60 -13.93
CA SER A 16 -10.57 12.64 -13.59
C SER A 16 -11.33 13.09 -14.84
N GLU A 17 -12.63 13.37 -14.69
CA GLU A 17 -13.45 13.88 -15.80
C GLU A 17 -12.99 15.27 -16.25
N GLU A 18 -12.45 16.07 -15.33
CA GLU A 18 -11.94 17.42 -15.57
C GLU A 18 -10.54 17.45 -16.22
N GLY A 19 -9.89 16.29 -16.39
CA GLY A 19 -8.60 16.18 -17.05
C GLY A 19 -7.42 16.74 -16.24
N TRP A 20 -7.48 16.64 -14.92
CA TRP A 20 -6.41 17.14 -14.03
C TRP A 20 -5.06 16.50 -14.30
N GLU A 21 -5.04 15.21 -14.61
CA GLU A 21 -3.81 14.47 -14.93
C GLU A 21 -3.11 15.05 -16.16
N GLN A 22 -3.87 15.28 -17.25
CA GLN A 22 -3.34 15.86 -18.49
C GLN A 22 -2.82 17.27 -18.26
N LYS A 23 -3.53 18.07 -17.45
CA LYS A 23 -3.12 19.44 -17.11
C LYS A 23 -1.76 19.47 -16.41
N TYR A 24 -1.57 18.67 -15.38
CA TYR A 24 -0.31 18.64 -14.63
C TYR A 24 0.84 18.03 -15.44
N VAL A 25 0.55 17.06 -16.31
CA VAL A 25 1.53 16.51 -17.25
C VAL A 25 1.95 17.58 -18.25
N GLN A 26 0.99 18.31 -18.84
CA GLN A 26 1.28 19.39 -19.78
C GLN A 26 2.11 20.50 -19.13
N GLU A 27 1.81 20.88 -17.88
CA GLU A 27 2.59 21.85 -17.10
C GLU A 27 4.07 21.42 -16.99
N ALA A 28 4.33 20.13 -16.79
CA ALA A 28 5.70 19.61 -16.72
C ALA A 28 6.46 19.80 -18.06
N PHE A 29 5.79 19.61 -19.21
CA PHE A 29 6.37 19.85 -20.52
C PHE A 29 6.56 21.34 -20.80
N ASP A 30 5.58 22.19 -20.51
CA ASP A 30 5.63 23.62 -20.75
C ASP A 30 6.74 24.32 -19.96
N THR A 31 7.05 23.78 -18.78
CA THR A 31 8.07 24.31 -17.87
C THR A 31 9.41 23.56 -17.92
N ASN A 32 9.55 22.59 -18.83
CA ASN A 32 10.75 21.72 -18.99
C ASN A 32 11.13 20.92 -17.74
N TRP A 33 10.16 20.60 -16.86
CA TRP A 33 10.35 19.74 -15.69
C TRP A 33 10.10 18.25 -16.01
N VAL A 34 10.71 17.74 -17.10
CA VAL A 34 10.63 16.32 -17.52
C VAL A 34 11.84 15.55 -16.95
N VAL A 35 11.93 15.47 -15.64
CA VAL A 35 13.05 14.93 -14.86
C VAL A 35 12.51 14.26 -13.57
N PRO A 36 13.31 13.45 -12.83
CA PRO A 36 12.88 12.78 -11.59
C PRO A 36 12.90 13.71 -10.37
N MET A 37 12.52 14.94 -10.53
CA MET A 37 12.34 15.98 -9.52
C MET A 37 11.45 17.08 -10.10
N GLY A 38 10.90 17.95 -9.26
CA GLY A 38 10.19 19.13 -9.75
C GLY A 38 8.90 19.45 -8.98
N PRO A 39 8.15 20.45 -9.46
CA PRO A 39 6.97 20.95 -8.77
C PRO A 39 5.89 19.90 -8.53
N ASN A 40 5.65 19.01 -9.51
CA ASN A 40 4.64 17.96 -9.38
C ASN A 40 5.03 16.93 -8.31
N VAL A 41 6.30 16.49 -8.26
CA VAL A 41 6.77 15.55 -7.22
C VAL A 41 6.59 16.17 -5.84
N ASN A 42 7.04 17.43 -5.67
CA ASN A 42 6.93 18.12 -4.38
C ASN A 42 5.48 18.34 -3.94
N ALA A 43 4.59 18.66 -4.88
CA ALA A 43 3.17 18.83 -4.59
C ALA A 43 2.51 17.49 -4.26
N PHE A 44 2.78 16.44 -5.01
CA PHE A 44 2.22 15.12 -4.78
C PHE A 44 2.67 14.54 -3.44
N GLU A 45 3.94 14.71 -3.04
CA GLU A 45 4.42 14.34 -1.70
C GLU A 45 3.66 15.06 -0.59
N LYS A 46 3.34 16.36 -0.77
CA LYS A 46 2.54 17.13 0.20
C LYS A 46 1.09 16.66 0.24
N ASP A 47 0.48 16.39 -0.91
CA ASP A 47 -0.90 15.90 -1.00
C ASP A 47 -1.03 14.53 -0.33
N LEU A 48 -0.09 13.62 -0.61
CA LEU A 48 -0.01 12.32 0.06
C LEU A 48 0.21 12.46 1.58
N CYS A 49 1.14 13.32 1.99
CA CYS A 49 1.40 13.56 3.41
C CYS A 49 0.14 14.05 4.13
N LYS A 50 -0.56 15.03 3.55
CA LYS A 50 -1.83 15.53 4.08
C LYS A 50 -2.87 14.42 4.19
N PHE A 51 -2.98 13.56 3.17
CA PHE A 51 -3.92 12.45 3.14
C PHE A 51 -3.60 11.42 4.24
N VAL A 52 -2.36 10.90 4.29
CA VAL A 52 -1.99 9.83 5.22
C VAL A 52 -1.95 10.26 6.68
N THR A 53 -1.80 11.55 6.96
CA THR A 53 -1.83 12.10 8.32
C THR A 53 -3.23 12.51 8.78
N SER A 54 -4.26 12.31 7.96
CA SER A 54 -5.63 12.67 8.30
C SER A 54 -6.33 11.55 9.07
N ASN A 55 -7.07 11.93 10.12
CA ASN A 55 -8.12 11.11 10.70
C ASN A 55 -9.44 11.45 10.02
N ALA A 56 -10.22 10.45 9.60
CA ALA A 56 -11.63 10.66 9.31
C ALA A 56 -12.43 10.37 10.60
N GLU A 57 -13.28 11.28 11.01
CA GLU A 57 -14.39 10.90 11.83
C GLU A 57 -15.25 9.95 11.00
N SER A 58 -15.57 8.77 11.57
CA SER A 58 -16.27 7.61 10.99
C SER A 58 -16.87 7.84 9.61
N SER A 59 -16.45 7.04 8.65
CA SER A 59 -16.80 7.11 7.24
C SER A 59 -18.24 7.57 6.99
N VAL A 60 -18.42 8.75 6.44
CA VAL A 60 -19.71 9.27 5.97
C VAL A 60 -20.10 8.62 4.63
N TYR A 61 -19.67 7.38 4.36
CA TYR A 61 -20.16 6.60 3.22
C TYR A 61 -21.44 5.85 3.56
N ALA A 62 -22.35 6.53 4.30
CA ALA A 62 -23.56 5.92 4.82
C ALA A 62 -24.72 5.85 3.83
N ASP A 63 -24.55 6.14 2.54
CA ASP A 63 -25.63 5.92 1.58
C ASP A 63 -25.18 5.23 0.31
N SER A 64 -25.83 4.11 0.03
CA SER A 64 -25.56 3.13 -1.02
C SER A 64 -25.90 3.56 -2.45
N ARG A 65 -26.22 4.81 -2.67
CA ARG A 65 -26.52 5.34 -3.99
C ARG A 65 -25.58 6.49 -4.27
N TRP A 66 -24.51 6.18 -5.03
CA TRP A 66 -23.54 7.12 -5.59
C TRP A 66 -23.66 8.54 -4.98
N PRO A 67 -23.09 8.78 -3.82
CA PRO A 67 -23.10 10.11 -3.25
C PRO A 67 -22.10 10.95 -4.04
N GLU A 68 -22.49 12.16 -4.38
CA GLU A 68 -21.49 13.19 -4.64
C GLU A 68 -20.53 13.16 -3.45
N ALA A 69 -19.29 12.71 -3.68
CA ALA A 69 -18.31 12.58 -2.62
C ALA A 69 -18.04 13.97 -2.05
N THR A 70 -18.74 14.30 -0.97
CA THR A 70 -18.36 15.48 -0.20
C THR A 70 -16.97 15.21 0.36
N PRO A 71 -15.96 16.06 0.09
CA PRO A 71 -14.67 15.92 0.67
C PRO A 71 -14.83 15.76 2.18
N SER A 72 -14.43 14.61 2.72
CA SER A 72 -14.42 14.41 4.16
C SER A 72 -13.60 15.52 4.79
N ALA A 73 -14.09 16.14 5.86
CA ALA A 73 -13.30 17.09 6.63
C ALA A 73 -12.16 16.31 7.30
N TRP A 74 -11.01 16.30 6.65
CA TRP A 74 -9.84 15.59 7.13
C TRP A 74 -9.18 16.39 8.25
N HIS A 75 -9.17 15.85 9.44
CA HIS A 75 -8.50 16.44 10.56
C HIS A 75 -7.11 15.83 10.70
N LEU A 76 -6.09 16.68 10.89
CA LEU A 76 -4.73 16.21 11.12
C LEU A 76 -4.69 15.36 12.40
N ASN A 77 -4.13 14.17 12.32
CA ASN A 77 -3.79 13.36 13.48
C ASN A 77 -2.51 13.95 14.12
N PRO A 78 -2.58 14.52 15.35
CA PRO A 78 -1.42 15.12 15.99
C PRO A 78 -0.24 14.16 16.21
N GLU A 79 -0.51 12.85 16.34
CA GLU A 79 0.52 11.82 16.51
C GLU A 79 1.33 11.57 15.23
N LEU A 80 0.80 12.01 14.08
CA LEU A 80 1.41 11.86 12.75
C LEU A 80 2.04 13.16 12.23
N LYS A 81 2.13 14.21 13.03
CA LYS A 81 2.58 15.56 12.62
C LYS A 81 3.96 15.60 11.97
N ASP A 82 4.86 14.69 12.35
CA ASP A 82 6.23 14.61 11.86
C ASP A 82 6.38 13.64 10.68
N THR A 83 5.27 13.04 10.22
CA THR A 83 5.25 12.10 9.10
C THR A 83 5.60 12.82 7.79
N THR A 84 6.42 12.18 7.00
CA THR A 84 6.85 12.67 5.67
C THR A 84 6.68 11.54 4.64
N VAL A 85 6.33 11.89 3.43
CA VAL A 85 6.18 10.93 2.31
C VAL A 85 7.23 11.20 1.26
N VAL A 86 7.90 10.14 0.78
CA VAL A 86 8.90 10.19 -0.29
C VAL A 86 8.37 9.43 -1.50
N CYS A 87 8.13 10.11 -2.61
CA CYS A 87 7.68 9.50 -3.87
C CYS A 87 8.82 8.77 -4.58
N LEU A 88 8.55 7.54 -5.00
CA LEU A 88 9.50 6.60 -5.57
C LEU A 88 8.99 6.01 -6.89
N SER A 89 9.87 5.37 -7.63
CA SER A 89 9.59 4.78 -8.95
C SER A 89 8.64 3.57 -8.91
N ALA A 90 8.48 2.91 -7.77
CA ALA A 90 7.58 1.77 -7.60
C ALA A 90 7.36 1.47 -6.09
N GLY A 91 6.26 0.78 -5.75
CA GLY A 91 6.07 0.22 -4.40
C GLY A 91 7.18 -0.78 -4.03
N THR A 92 7.65 -1.58 -4.98
CA THR A 92 8.80 -2.50 -4.77
C THR A 92 10.07 -1.75 -4.36
N ALA A 93 10.33 -0.58 -4.97
CA ALA A 93 11.45 0.28 -4.60
C ALA A 93 11.27 0.82 -3.17
N ALA A 94 10.05 1.13 -2.77
CA ALA A 94 9.72 1.56 -1.41
C ALA A 94 9.99 0.45 -0.37
N VAL A 95 9.55 -0.79 -0.62
CA VAL A 95 9.87 -1.95 0.25
C VAL A 95 11.39 -2.13 0.36
N HIS A 96 12.11 -2.06 -0.77
CA HIS A 96 13.57 -2.24 -0.78
C HIS A 96 14.28 -1.20 0.08
N LEU A 97 13.96 0.08 -0.10
CA LEU A 97 14.57 1.16 0.67
C LEU A 97 14.17 1.12 2.16
N ALA A 98 12.94 0.74 2.47
CA ALA A 98 12.49 0.56 3.85
C ALA A 98 13.29 -0.54 4.58
N LEU A 99 13.56 -1.67 3.90
CA LEU A 99 14.40 -2.74 4.44
C LEU A 99 15.84 -2.28 4.69
N ILE A 100 16.43 -1.51 3.76
CA ILE A 100 17.78 -0.92 3.95
C ILE A 100 17.78 0.01 5.17
N ALA A 101 16.80 0.92 5.26
CA ALA A 101 16.70 1.86 6.37
C ALA A 101 16.36 1.18 7.71
N ALA A 102 15.68 0.04 7.69
CA ALA A 102 15.50 -0.84 8.87
C ALA A 102 16.77 -1.61 9.25
N GLY A 103 17.86 -1.46 8.47
CA GLY A 103 19.15 -2.08 8.73
C GLY A 103 19.24 -3.56 8.38
N VAL A 104 18.39 -4.05 7.47
CA VAL A 104 18.45 -5.43 6.96
C VAL A 104 19.68 -5.60 6.09
N LYS A 105 20.40 -6.70 6.30
CA LYS A 105 21.66 -7.06 5.63
C LYS A 105 21.65 -8.51 5.19
N ALA A 106 22.61 -8.88 4.37
CA ALA A 106 22.80 -10.25 3.94
C ALA A 106 22.91 -11.21 5.14
N GLY A 107 22.15 -12.30 5.08
CA GLY A 107 22.06 -13.29 6.13
C GLY A 107 21.03 -13.01 7.25
N ASP A 108 20.45 -11.81 7.30
CA ASP A 108 19.33 -11.53 8.18
C ASP A 108 18.05 -12.24 7.73
N GLU A 109 17.08 -12.37 8.64
CA GLU A 109 15.77 -12.93 8.37
C GLU A 109 14.70 -11.83 8.53
N VAL A 110 13.66 -11.86 7.68
CA VAL A 110 12.54 -10.93 7.71
C VAL A 110 11.24 -11.72 7.67
N CYS A 111 10.36 -11.52 8.65
CA CYS A 111 9.01 -12.08 8.64
C CYS A 111 8.16 -11.34 7.61
N VAL A 112 7.50 -12.08 6.72
CA VAL A 112 6.67 -11.53 5.66
C VAL A 112 5.42 -12.39 5.48
N GLN A 113 4.29 -11.76 5.18
CA GLN A 113 3.04 -12.44 4.88
C GLN A 113 3.22 -13.38 3.68
N SER A 114 2.70 -14.62 3.76
CA SER A 114 2.84 -15.61 2.68
C SER A 114 1.83 -15.37 1.56
N PHE A 115 0.62 -14.95 1.89
CA PHE A 115 -0.41 -14.61 0.91
C PHE A 115 -0.30 -13.13 0.54
N THR A 116 0.51 -12.86 -0.46
CA THR A 116 0.81 -11.50 -0.93
C THR A 116 1.34 -11.52 -2.36
N PHE A 117 1.37 -10.34 -2.99
CA PHE A 117 2.13 -10.16 -4.22
C PHE A 117 3.64 -10.24 -3.94
N CYS A 118 4.40 -10.81 -4.87
CA CYS A 118 5.83 -11.09 -4.67
C CYS A 118 6.69 -9.85 -4.34
N ALA A 119 6.19 -8.64 -4.62
CA ALA A 119 6.91 -7.40 -4.32
C ALA A 119 7.13 -7.16 -2.81
N SER A 120 6.35 -7.79 -1.92
CA SER A 120 6.59 -7.73 -0.48
C SER A 120 7.81 -8.59 -0.06
N SER A 121 8.10 -9.68 -0.77
CA SER A 121 9.14 -10.66 -0.39
C SER A 121 10.44 -10.56 -1.22
N HIS A 122 10.35 -10.23 -2.52
CA HIS A 122 11.52 -10.18 -3.39
C HIS A 122 12.60 -9.19 -2.92
N PRO A 123 12.28 -7.97 -2.45
CA PRO A 123 13.29 -7.04 -1.96
C PRO A 123 14.10 -7.54 -0.77
N ILE A 124 13.56 -8.49 0.03
CA ILE A 124 14.31 -9.17 1.08
C ILE A 124 15.50 -9.92 0.45
N THR A 125 15.25 -10.62 -0.65
CA THR A 125 16.28 -11.40 -1.34
C THR A 125 17.29 -10.52 -2.10
N TYR A 126 16.89 -9.30 -2.53
CA TYR A 126 17.82 -8.33 -3.14
C TYR A 126 18.96 -7.96 -2.19
N LEU A 127 18.68 -7.97 -0.88
CA LEU A 127 19.66 -7.68 0.17
C LEU A 127 20.46 -8.91 0.62
N GLY A 128 20.21 -10.09 0.04
CA GLY A 128 20.79 -11.36 0.50
C GLY A 128 20.21 -11.83 1.84
N ALA A 129 19.11 -11.25 2.29
CA ALA A 129 18.36 -11.67 3.45
C ALA A 129 17.37 -12.80 3.10
N LYS A 130 16.80 -13.45 4.12
CA LYS A 130 15.90 -14.60 3.95
C LYS A 130 14.48 -14.24 4.38
N PRO A 131 13.46 -14.44 3.51
CA PRO A 131 12.08 -14.31 3.93
C PRO A 131 11.67 -15.48 4.84
N VAL A 132 11.00 -15.16 5.93
CA VAL A 132 10.29 -16.11 6.80
C VAL A 132 8.81 -15.89 6.57
N PHE A 133 8.20 -16.80 5.81
CA PHE A 133 6.80 -16.67 5.42
C PHE A 133 5.86 -17.01 6.57
N ILE A 134 4.94 -16.11 6.89
CA ILE A 134 3.92 -16.25 7.93
C ILE A 134 2.58 -16.53 7.27
N GLY A 135 1.88 -17.55 7.74
CA GLY A 135 0.54 -17.92 7.27
C GLY A 135 -0.50 -16.86 7.56
N SER A 136 -1.67 -17.02 6.94
CA SER A 136 -2.79 -16.09 7.04
C SER A 136 -3.81 -16.56 8.07
N GLU A 137 -4.43 -15.61 8.77
CA GLU A 137 -5.63 -15.87 9.56
C GLU A 137 -6.89 -15.86 8.65
N LYS A 138 -8.03 -16.31 9.20
CA LYS A 138 -9.21 -16.64 8.40
C LYS A 138 -10.11 -15.45 8.05
N ASP A 139 -10.10 -14.42 8.88
CA ASP A 139 -11.09 -13.34 8.80
C ASP A 139 -10.71 -12.29 7.76
N THR A 140 -9.44 -11.88 7.73
CA THR A 140 -8.94 -10.87 6.78
C THR A 140 -7.99 -11.43 5.73
N TRP A 141 -7.55 -12.70 5.87
CA TRP A 141 -6.56 -13.40 5.06
C TRP A 141 -5.15 -12.80 5.16
N ASN A 142 -4.96 -11.89 6.07
CA ASN A 142 -3.69 -11.25 6.34
C ASN A 142 -2.83 -12.07 7.33
N MET A 143 -1.66 -11.56 7.65
CA MET A 143 -0.70 -12.21 8.55
C MET A 143 -1.34 -12.61 9.88
N ASP A 144 -1.21 -13.88 10.23
CA ASP A 144 -1.67 -14.42 11.51
C ASP A 144 -0.71 -14.00 12.65
N PRO A 145 -1.20 -13.23 13.66
CA PRO A 145 -0.35 -12.77 14.76
C PRO A 145 0.24 -13.92 15.61
N GLU A 146 -0.50 -15.01 15.80
CA GLU A 146 -0.03 -16.15 16.62
C GLU A 146 1.07 -16.92 15.89
N LEU A 147 0.92 -17.10 14.56
CA LEU A 147 1.96 -17.70 13.73
C LEU A 147 3.18 -16.78 13.63
N LEU A 148 2.99 -15.46 13.61
CA LEU A 148 4.09 -14.49 13.63
C LEU A 148 4.92 -14.65 14.92
N GLU A 149 4.29 -14.60 16.08
CA GLU A 149 5.00 -14.72 17.35
C GLU A 149 5.72 -16.06 17.47
N LYS A 150 5.06 -17.16 17.09
CA LYS A 150 5.67 -18.48 17.03
C LYS A 150 6.90 -18.51 16.12
N ALA A 151 6.84 -17.89 14.94
CA ALA A 151 7.97 -17.83 14.03
C ALA A 151 9.12 -17.01 14.60
N ILE A 152 8.86 -15.86 15.24
CA ILE A 152 9.88 -15.04 15.91
C ILE A 152 10.65 -15.84 16.95
N LEU A 153 9.94 -16.60 17.80
CA LEU A 153 10.56 -17.42 18.84
C LEU A 153 11.34 -18.59 18.25
N ASP A 154 10.80 -19.29 17.25
CA ASP A 154 11.48 -20.38 16.52
C ASP A 154 12.79 -19.89 15.87
N ARG A 155 12.75 -18.71 15.22
CA ARG A 155 13.95 -18.15 14.61
C ARG A 155 15.00 -17.78 15.65
N LYS A 156 14.55 -17.17 16.77
CA LYS A 156 15.45 -16.85 17.90
C LYS A 156 16.14 -18.10 18.45
N GLU A 157 15.39 -19.17 18.63
CA GLU A 157 15.94 -20.44 19.11
C GLU A 157 16.96 -21.04 18.12
N LYS A 158 16.60 -21.09 16.82
CA LYS A 158 17.41 -21.76 15.80
C LYS A 158 18.62 -20.94 15.32
N THR A 159 18.53 -19.63 15.32
CA THR A 159 19.58 -18.74 14.76
C THR A 159 20.29 -17.89 15.78
N GLY A 160 19.79 -17.85 17.02
CA GLY A 160 20.28 -16.96 18.06
C GLY A 160 19.87 -15.50 17.91
N LYS A 161 19.14 -15.13 16.84
CA LYS A 161 18.72 -13.75 16.51
C LYS A 161 17.22 -13.67 16.28
N TYR A 162 16.62 -12.52 16.58
CA TYR A 162 15.29 -12.20 16.14
C TYR A 162 15.30 -11.82 14.65
N PRO A 163 14.20 -12.02 13.90
CA PRO A 163 14.03 -11.43 12.59
C PRO A 163 14.25 -9.92 12.61
N LYS A 164 14.81 -9.36 11.53
CA LYS A 164 15.24 -7.96 11.48
C LYS A 164 14.10 -6.99 11.18
N ALA A 165 13.02 -7.46 10.55
CA ALA A 165 11.82 -6.69 10.27
C ALA A 165 10.60 -7.61 10.12
N ILE A 166 9.41 -7.01 10.20
CA ILE A 166 8.12 -7.66 9.91
C ILE A 166 7.46 -6.88 8.78
N ILE A 167 6.95 -7.60 7.75
CA ILE A 167 6.21 -7.02 6.64
C ILE A 167 4.80 -7.62 6.60
N PRO A 168 3.83 -7.04 7.33
CA PRO A 168 2.41 -7.33 7.13
C PRO A 168 1.92 -6.62 5.88
N VAL A 169 0.88 -7.15 5.25
CA VAL A 169 0.30 -6.62 4.01
C VAL A 169 -1.18 -6.29 4.24
N ALA A 170 -1.65 -5.21 3.65
CA ALA A 170 -3.06 -4.88 3.58
C ALA A 170 -3.68 -5.54 2.33
N LEU A 171 -3.77 -6.87 2.34
CA LEU A 171 -4.19 -7.66 1.18
C LEU A 171 -5.58 -7.27 0.70
N TYR A 172 -5.72 -6.98 -0.60
CA TYR A 172 -6.96 -6.53 -1.25
C TYR A 172 -7.60 -5.28 -0.63
N GLY A 173 -6.82 -4.51 0.14
CA GLY A 173 -7.29 -3.34 0.87
C GLY A 173 -7.79 -3.63 2.29
N MET A 174 -7.76 -4.89 2.72
CA MET A 174 -8.19 -5.30 4.04
C MET A 174 -7.09 -5.05 5.08
N SER A 175 -7.45 -4.40 6.20
CA SER A 175 -6.52 -4.25 7.32
C SER A 175 -6.18 -5.60 7.95
N TYR A 176 -4.91 -5.82 8.27
CA TYR A 176 -4.50 -6.88 9.17
C TYR A 176 -4.83 -6.51 10.64
N GLN A 177 -4.65 -7.45 11.58
CA GLN A 177 -4.86 -7.21 13.02
C GLN A 177 -3.72 -6.33 13.58
N ILE A 178 -3.78 -5.03 13.30
CA ILE A 178 -2.71 -4.06 13.55
C ILE A 178 -2.30 -4.03 15.02
N ASP A 179 -3.27 -3.94 15.93
CA ASP A 179 -3.05 -3.91 17.38
C ASP A 179 -2.21 -5.11 17.84
N ARG A 180 -2.56 -6.32 17.39
CA ARG A 180 -1.86 -7.56 17.75
C ARG A 180 -0.47 -7.64 17.13
N ILE A 181 -0.33 -7.27 15.85
CA ILE A 181 0.98 -7.27 15.15
C ILE A 181 1.92 -6.26 15.78
N MET A 182 1.42 -5.05 16.10
CA MET A 182 2.23 -4.00 16.73
C MET A 182 2.62 -4.35 18.17
N GLU A 183 1.73 -4.99 18.93
CA GLU A 183 2.04 -5.51 20.28
C GLU A 183 3.22 -6.49 20.22
N ILE A 184 3.17 -7.46 19.31
CA ILE A 184 4.23 -8.46 19.12
C ILE A 184 5.53 -7.79 18.66
N ALA A 185 5.46 -6.90 17.68
CA ALA A 185 6.62 -6.19 17.16
C ALA A 185 7.34 -5.38 18.25
N ASN A 186 6.57 -4.64 19.05
CA ASN A 186 7.11 -3.87 20.18
C ASN A 186 7.69 -4.75 21.28
N LYS A 187 7.08 -5.90 21.58
CA LYS A 187 7.58 -6.87 22.58
C LYS A 187 8.98 -7.36 22.25
N TYR A 188 9.30 -7.54 20.97
CA TYR A 188 10.59 -8.07 20.52
C TYR A 188 11.51 -7.02 19.90
N ASP A 189 11.12 -5.75 19.93
CA ASP A 189 11.85 -4.61 19.35
C ASP A 189 12.19 -4.83 17.85
N ILE A 190 11.18 -5.26 17.09
CA ILE A 190 11.31 -5.54 15.65
C ILE A 190 10.53 -4.47 14.87
N PRO A 191 11.17 -3.71 13.96
CA PRO A 191 10.48 -2.71 13.16
C PRO A 191 9.48 -3.34 12.20
N VAL A 192 8.31 -2.68 12.05
CA VAL A 192 7.27 -3.03 11.10
C VAL A 192 7.38 -2.15 9.87
N ILE A 193 7.35 -2.77 8.69
CA ILE A 193 7.23 -2.13 7.38
C ILE A 193 5.88 -2.56 6.83
N GLU A 194 4.91 -1.66 6.85
CA GLU A 194 3.56 -1.95 6.36
C GLU A 194 3.52 -1.94 4.84
N ASP A 195 3.21 -3.06 4.21
CA ASP A 195 2.91 -3.06 2.77
C ASP A 195 1.43 -2.69 2.57
N ALA A 196 1.18 -1.39 2.46
CA ALA A 196 -0.13 -0.81 2.18
C ALA A 196 -0.33 -0.49 0.69
N ALA A 197 0.37 -1.21 -0.21
CA ALA A 197 0.27 -1.04 -1.66
C ALA A 197 -1.16 -1.21 -2.20
N GLU A 198 -2.02 -1.90 -1.46
CA GLU A 198 -3.44 -2.14 -1.77
C GLU A 198 -4.36 -1.43 -0.77
N GLY A 199 -3.80 -0.89 0.31
CA GLY A 199 -4.52 -0.32 1.44
C GLY A 199 -4.70 1.20 1.40
N MET A 200 -4.43 1.87 0.26
CA MET A 200 -4.55 3.33 0.19
C MET A 200 -5.99 3.78 0.49
N GLY A 201 -6.17 4.52 1.59
CA GLY A 201 -7.47 4.98 2.08
C GLY A 201 -8.18 4.02 3.01
N SER A 202 -7.72 2.77 3.15
CA SER A 202 -8.20 1.89 4.23
C SER A 202 -7.73 2.41 5.57
N ARG A 203 -8.55 2.14 6.61
CA ARG A 203 -8.31 2.64 7.97
C ARG A 203 -8.46 1.53 9.01
N PHE A 204 -7.75 1.72 10.11
CA PHE A 204 -7.95 0.96 11.33
C PHE A 204 -8.04 1.93 12.50
N ASN A 205 -9.11 1.88 13.30
CA ASN A 205 -9.43 2.89 14.32
C ASN A 205 -9.37 4.34 13.78
N GLY A 206 -9.84 4.56 12.55
CA GLY A 206 -9.83 5.89 11.91
C GLY A 206 -8.47 6.34 11.35
N GLN A 207 -7.37 5.68 11.67
CA GLN A 207 -6.03 6.00 11.16
C GLN A 207 -5.75 5.23 9.87
N ILE A 208 -5.11 5.89 8.89
CA ILE A 208 -4.80 5.30 7.57
C ILE A 208 -3.73 4.22 7.69
N LEU A 209 -3.90 3.12 6.92
CA LEU A 209 -2.91 2.05 6.79
C LEU A 209 -1.60 2.57 6.19
N GLY A 210 -0.49 2.04 6.66
CA GLY A 210 0.86 2.51 6.32
C GLY A 210 1.39 3.55 7.29
N THR A 211 0.65 3.90 8.36
CA THR A 211 1.08 4.92 9.33
C THR A 211 1.27 4.38 10.76
N PHE A 212 1.15 3.08 10.97
CA PHE A 212 1.32 2.43 12.28
C PHE A 212 2.75 1.96 12.52
N GLY A 213 3.40 1.41 11.49
CA GLY A 213 4.76 0.90 11.55
C GLY A 213 5.82 2.00 11.47
N LYS A 214 7.08 1.58 11.40
CA LYS A 214 8.21 2.47 11.16
C LYS A 214 8.14 3.08 9.74
N PHE A 215 7.74 2.27 8.76
CA PHE A 215 7.56 2.66 7.36
C PHE A 215 6.25 2.12 6.82
N GLY A 216 5.66 2.86 5.89
CA GLY A 216 4.49 2.41 5.14
C GLY A 216 4.69 2.55 3.64
N VAL A 217 4.38 1.50 2.90
CA VAL A 217 4.57 1.44 1.45
C VAL A 217 3.25 1.72 0.74
N LEU A 218 3.26 2.64 -0.21
CA LEU A 218 2.17 2.89 -1.14
C LEU A 218 2.59 2.50 -2.56
N SER A 219 1.64 2.07 -3.37
CA SER A 219 1.85 1.75 -4.78
C SER A 219 0.87 2.51 -5.66
N PHE A 220 1.37 3.02 -6.77
CA PHE A 220 0.61 3.73 -7.79
C PHE A 220 0.77 3.06 -9.16
N ASN A 221 0.89 1.72 -9.16
CA ASN A 221 0.86 0.95 -10.40
C ASN A 221 -0.51 1.09 -11.09
N GLY A 222 -0.60 0.81 -12.37
CA GLY A 222 -1.78 1.06 -13.21
C GLY A 222 -3.11 0.48 -12.71
N ASN A 223 -3.07 -0.54 -11.85
CA ASN A 223 -4.25 -1.20 -11.28
C ASN A 223 -4.52 -0.87 -9.81
N LYS A 224 -3.80 0.08 -9.21
CA LYS A 224 -3.99 0.44 -7.79
C LYS A 224 -5.12 1.45 -7.61
N MET A 225 -5.46 1.81 -6.37
CA MET A 225 -6.54 2.74 -6.03
C MET A 225 -6.42 4.07 -6.77
N ILE A 226 -5.20 4.57 -6.93
CA ILE A 226 -4.81 5.62 -7.86
C ILE A 226 -3.58 5.18 -8.64
N THR A 227 -3.34 5.78 -9.79
CA THR A 227 -2.19 5.45 -10.63
C THR A 227 -1.31 6.66 -10.92
N THR A 228 -0.02 6.39 -11.13
CA THR A 228 0.93 7.31 -11.78
C THR A 228 1.52 6.67 -13.04
N SER A 229 0.79 5.72 -13.70
CA SER A 229 1.27 4.78 -14.70
C SER A 229 2.18 3.71 -14.06
N GLY A 230 3.22 4.11 -13.40
CA GLY A 230 4.06 3.34 -12.50
C GLY A 230 4.62 4.27 -11.44
N GLY A 231 4.65 3.81 -10.19
CA GLY A 231 5.11 4.60 -9.07
C GLY A 231 4.79 3.97 -7.73
N GLY A 232 5.30 4.59 -6.70
CA GLY A 232 5.02 4.25 -5.31
C GLY A 232 5.48 5.38 -4.40
N ALA A 233 5.29 5.20 -3.12
CA ALA A 233 5.82 6.11 -2.12
C ALA A 233 6.15 5.37 -0.82
N LEU A 234 7.03 5.95 -0.03
CA LEU A 234 7.33 5.50 1.31
C LEU A 234 6.92 6.55 2.33
N ILE A 235 6.05 6.14 3.25
CA ILE A 235 5.65 6.93 4.41
C ILE A 235 6.72 6.72 5.48
N CYS A 236 7.32 7.80 5.95
CA CYS A 236 8.33 7.83 7.01
C CYS A 236 7.79 8.58 8.22
N ARG A 237 8.01 8.06 9.42
CA ARG A 237 7.46 8.63 10.65
C ARG A 237 8.17 9.92 11.11
N ASN A 238 9.30 10.22 10.49
CA ASN A 238 10.11 11.43 10.80
C ASN A 238 10.95 11.86 9.59
N ALA A 239 11.47 13.08 9.66
CA ALA A 239 12.28 13.66 8.60
C ALA A 239 13.66 12.98 8.43
N GLU A 240 14.24 12.42 9.49
CA GLU A 240 15.54 11.75 9.42
C GLU A 240 15.46 10.48 8.54
N ASP A 241 14.46 9.64 8.80
CA ASP A 241 14.19 8.47 7.97
C ASP A 241 13.89 8.88 6.51
N ALA A 242 13.07 9.92 6.30
CA ALA A 242 12.76 10.42 4.96
C ALA A 242 14.00 10.93 4.20
N ASN A 243 14.90 11.65 4.87
CA ASN A 243 16.16 12.10 4.30
C ASN A 243 17.08 10.92 3.94
N THR A 244 17.13 9.90 4.78
CA THR A 244 17.86 8.65 4.51
C THR A 244 17.31 7.95 3.27
N ILE A 245 16.00 7.82 3.15
CA ILE A 245 15.34 7.24 1.96
C ILE A 245 15.63 8.07 0.72
N MET A 246 15.53 9.39 0.80
CA MET A 246 15.82 10.30 -0.31
C MET A 246 17.27 10.15 -0.78
N TRP A 247 18.21 10.08 0.16
CA TRP A 247 19.62 9.90 -0.15
C TRP A 247 19.87 8.59 -0.91
N TYR A 248 19.34 7.46 -0.43
CA TYR A 248 19.43 6.20 -1.16
C TYR A 248 18.73 6.23 -2.52
N ALA A 249 17.57 6.88 -2.63
CA ALA A 249 16.79 6.97 -3.87
C ALA A 249 17.47 7.85 -4.94
N THR A 250 18.47 8.66 -4.55
CA THR A 250 19.25 9.55 -5.42
C THR A 250 20.72 9.16 -5.45
N GLN A 251 20.98 7.88 -5.64
CA GLN A 251 22.29 7.24 -5.79
C GLN A 251 23.22 7.34 -4.56
N ALA A 252 22.71 7.63 -3.37
CA ALA A 252 23.50 7.84 -2.14
C ALA A 252 24.66 8.85 -2.35
N ARG A 253 24.38 9.93 -3.08
CA ARG A 253 25.36 10.99 -3.31
C ARG A 253 25.53 11.82 -2.06
N ASP A 254 26.78 11.97 -1.62
CA ASP A 254 27.15 12.81 -0.48
C ASP A 254 27.14 14.31 -0.86
N ALA A 255 26.95 15.18 0.14
CA ALA A 255 26.81 16.64 -0.03
C ALA A 255 28.18 17.33 -0.21
N TYR A 256 28.92 16.93 -1.27
CA TYR A 256 30.17 17.58 -1.64
C TYR A 256 30.04 18.29 -3.00
N PRO A 257 30.90 19.29 -3.30
CA PRO A 257 30.88 19.96 -4.60
C PRO A 257 31.31 19.05 -5.75
N TYR A 258 31.88 17.89 -5.46
CA TYR A 258 32.25 16.83 -6.38
C TYR A 258 31.48 15.57 -6.11
N TYR A 259 31.46 14.60 -7.05
CA TYR A 259 30.77 13.33 -6.88
C TYR A 259 31.53 12.45 -5.89
N GLN A 260 30.87 12.15 -4.77
CA GLN A 260 31.32 11.18 -3.78
C GLN A 260 30.14 10.34 -3.30
N HIS A 261 30.40 9.07 -3.09
CA HIS A 261 29.42 8.08 -2.64
C HIS A 261 30.08 7.20 -1.59
N THR A 262 29.57 7.23 -0.37
CA THR A 262 30.02 6.38 0.74
C THR A 262 29.21 5.12 0.88
N ALA A 263 28.12 4.98 0.15
CA ALA A 263 27.27 3.81 0.07
C ALA A 263 26.78 3.58 -1.36
N ILE A 264 26.25 2.38 -1.62
CA ILE A 264 25.56 2.05 -2.86
C ILE A 264 24.13 2.55 -2.78
N GLY A 265 23.78 3.47 -3.66
CA GLY A 265 22.43 4.00 -3.78
C GLY A 265 21.73 3.56 -5.07
N PHE A 266 20.53 4.08 -5.29
CA PHE A 266 19.64 3.66 -6.37
C PHE A 266 19.08 4.87 -7.11
N ASN A 267 18.61 4.67 -8.32
CA ASN A 267 17.86 5.66 -9.09
C ASN A 267 16.35 5.34 -8.94
N TYR A 268 15.79 5.67 -7.77
CA TYR A 268 14.43 5.29 -7.40
C TYR A 268 13.47 6.46 -7.21
N ARG A 269 13.87 7.69 -7.57
CA ARG A 269 12.97 8.85 -7.51
C ARG A 269 11.86 8.75 -8.56
N MET A 270 10.67 9.24 -8.20
CA MET A 270 9.55 9.35 -9.13
C MET A 270 9.81 10.43 -10.18
N SER A 271 9.39 10.18 -11.42
CA SER A 271 9.36 11.19 -12.48
C SER A 271 8.35 12.30 -12.17
N ASN A 272 8.70 13.55 -12.49
CA ASN A 272 7.80 14.69 -12.34
C ASN A 272 6.55 14.59 -13.23
N VAL A 273 6.67 13.93 -14.38
CA VAL A 273 5.54 13.62 -15.27
C VAL A 273 4.58 12.63 -14.60
N CYS A 274 5.10 11.53 -14.05
CA CYS A 274 4.30 10.55 -13.31
C CYS A 274 3.65 11.16 -12.07
N ALA A 275 4.37 12.02 -11.35
CA ALA A 275 3.82 12.75 -10.20
C ALA A 275 2.68 13.71 -10.59
N GLY A 276 2.73 14.27 -11.80
CA GLY A 276 1.62 15.08 -12.35
C GLY A 276 0.33 14.26 -12.50
N ILE A 277 0.46 13.02 -12.99
CA ILE A 277 -0.68 12.09 -13.02
C ILE A 277 -1.20 11.86 -11.60
N GLY A 278 -0.30 11.56 -10.65
CA GLY A 278 -0.66 11.32 -9.24
C GLY A 278 -1.39 12.49 -8.59
N ARG A 279 -0.98 13.73 -8.85
CA ARG A 279 -1.69 14.93 -8.37
C ARG A 279 -3.13 15.01 -8.89
N GLY A 280 -3.32 14.73 -10.18
CA GLY A 280 -4.66 14.65 -10.77
C GLY A 280 -5.50 13.57 -10.09
N GLN A 281 -4.94 12.40 -9.90
CA GLN A 281 -5.61 11.27 -9.24
C GLN A 281 -5.98 11.54 -7.77
N MET A 282 -5.21 12.35 -7.04
CA MET A 282 -5.57 12.75 -5.67
C MET A 282 -6.88 13.53 -5.60
N THR A 283 -7.25 14.23 -6.68
CA THR A 283 -8.51 14.99 -6.72
C THR A 283 -9.76 14.10 -6.76
N VAL A 284 -9.62 12.85 -7.18
CA VAL A 284 -10.71 11.87 -7.33
C VAL A 284 -10.57 10.66 -6.41
N LEU A 285 -9.56 10.64 -5.54
CA LEU A 285 -9.27 9.51 -4.66
C LEU A 285 -10.48 9.10 -3.79
N ASP A 286 -11.15 10.06 -3.15
CA ASP A 286 -12.31 9.78 -2.30
C ASP A 286 -13.47 9.15 -3.11
N GLN A 287 -13.66 9.60 -4.35
CA GLN A 287 -14.66 9.04 -5.28
C GLN A 287 -14.29 7.58 -5.64
N HIS A 288 -13.02 7.30 -5.90
CA HIS A 288 -12.54 5.94 -6.19
C HIS A 288 -12.78 5.02 -4.99
N ILE A 289 -12.44 5.44 -3.76
CA ILE A 289 -12.67 4.65 -2.56
C ILE A 289 -14.17 4.39 -2.38
N ALA A 290 -15.01 5.40 -2.53
CA ALA A 290 -16.46 5.26 -2.44
C ALA A 290 -17.02 4.29 -3.49
N HIS A 291 -16.52 4.36 -4.73
CA HIS A 291 -16.90 3.45 -5.80
C HIS A 291 -16.55 2.00 -5.48
N HIS A 292 -15.34 1.72 -4.99
CA HIS A 292 -14.92 0.36 -4.62
C HIS A 292 -15.77 -0.21 -3.47
N LYS A 293 -16.08 0.60 -2.46
CA LYS A 293 -16.99 0.22 -1.37
C LYS A 293 -18.40 -0.09 -1.88
N HIS A 294 -18.90 0.72 -2.82
CA HIS A 294 -20.20 0.47 -3.46
C HIS A 294 -20.21 -0.83 -4.25
N VAL A 295 -19.17 -1.10 -5.05
CA VAL A 295 -19.04 -2.35 -5.82
C VAL A 295 -19.00 -3.57 -4.90
N GLN A 296 -18.28 -3.49 -3.77
CA GLN A 296 -18.28 -4.54 -2.74
C GLN A 296 -19.70 -4.82 -2.21
N ALA A 297 -20.43 -3.76 -1.85
CA ALA A 297 -21.80 -3.90 -1.35
C ALA A 297 -22.75 -4.53 -2.39
N LEU A 298 -22.57 -4.19 -3.68
CA LEU A 298 -23.33 -4.83 -4.77
C LEU A 298 -23.02 -6.33 -4.87
N TYR A 299 -21.75 -6.74 -4.80
CA TYR A 299 -21.41 -8.15 -4.82
C TYR A 299 -21.94 -8.89 -3.60
N GLU A 300 -21.87 -8.31 -2.41
CA GLU A 300 -22.44 -8.89 -1.20
C GLU A 300 -23.97 -9.13 -1.34
N ASP A 301 -24.70 -8.17 -1.92
CA ASP A 301 -26.15 -8.30 -2.14
C ASP A 301 -26.49 -9.32 -3.25
N LEU A 302 -25.80 -9.26 -4.39
CA LEU A 302 -26.06 -10.14 -5.54
C LEU A 302 -25.69 -11.59 -5.28
N MET A 303 -24.69 -11.85 -4.44
CA MET A 303 -24.17 -13.21 -4.20
C MET A 303 -24.69 -13.86 -2.92
N LYS A 304 -25.44 -13.14 -2.07
CA LYS A 304 -25.87 -13.61 -0.73
C LYS A 304 -26.65 -14.92 -0.74
N ASP A 305 -27.43 -15.16 -1.80
CA ASP A 305 -28.32 -16.31 -1.92
C ASP A 305 -27.78 -17.41 -2.84
N ILE A 306 -26.52 -17.27 -3.33
CA ILE A 306 -25.89 -18.27 -4.20
C ILE A 306 -25.13 -19.28 -3.33
N PRO A 307 -25.57 -20.57 -3.30
CA PRO A 307 -24.93 -21.59 -2.48
C PRO A 307 -23.47 -21.80 -2.90
N GLY A 308 -22.59 -21.97 -1.93
CA GLY A 308 -21.18 -22.28 -2.16
C GLY A 308 -20.31 -21.10 -2.58
N ILE A 309 -20.87 -19.88 -2.58
CA ILE A 309 -20.11 -18.63 -2.79
C ILE A 309 -20.11 -17.82 -1.51
N ARG A 310 -18.91 -17.37 -1.10
CA ARG A 310 -18.74 -16.46 0.03
C ARG A 310 -17.91 -15.27 -0.39
N ILE A 311 -18.48 -14.07 -0.32
CA ILE A 311 -17.76 -12.82 -0.54
C ILE A 311 -16.90 -12.53 0.69
N ASN A 312 -15.61 -12.23 0.48
CA ASN A 312 -14.72 -11.78 1.54
C ASN A 312 -15.08 -10.35 1.92
N LYS A 313 -15.29 -10.12 3.20
CA LYS A 313 -15.65 -8.81 3.76
C LYS A 313 -14.90 -8.57 5.07
N GLN A 314 -14.76 -7.29 5.41
CA GLN A 314 -14.11 -6.92 6.66
C GLN A 314 -14.82 -7.53 7.88
N PRO A 315 -14.09 -7.78 8.98
CA PRO A 315 -14.68 -8.19 10.25
C PRO A 315 -15.78 -7.22 10.68
N ASN A 316 -16.81 -7.75 11.35
CA ASN A 316 -17.87 -6.92 11.92
C ASN A 316 -17.38 -6.22 13.22
N ASP A 317 -16.35 -5.41 13.07
CA ASP A 317 -15.74 -4.61 14.12
C ASP A 317 -15.51 -3.19 13.55
N PRO A 318 -16.03 -2.13 14.22
CA PRO A 318 -15.93 -0.75 13.72
C PRO A 318 -14.51 -0.22 13.59
N LYS A 319 -13.50 -0.95 14.08
CA LYS A 319 -12.10 -0.62 13.86
C LYS A 319 -11.69 -0.73 12.39
N TYR A 320 -12.32 -1.63 11.62
CA TYR A 320 -11.98 -1.92 10.24
C TYR A 320 -12.76 -1.03 9.29
N ASP A 321 -12.08 -0.35 8.39
CA ASP A 321 -12.65 0.40 7.27
C ASP A 321 -11.81 0.15 6.01
N SER A 322 -12.18 -0.89 5.25
CA SER A 322 -11.49 -1.30 4.03
C SER A 322 -11.86 -0.40 2.85
N ASN A 323 -10.91 -0.10 1.99
CA ASN A 323 -11.16 0.51 0.68
C ASN A 323 -11.71 -0.49 -0.34
N TYR A 324 -11.65 -1.81 -0.04
CA TYR A 324 -12.03 -2.88 -0.95
C TYR A 324 -11.41 -2.73 -2.35
N TRP A 325 -10.10 -2.52 -2.41
CA TRP A 325 -9.38 -2.40 -3.68
C TRP A 325 -9.76 -3.51 -4.67
N LEU A 326 -9.94 -4.73 -4.22
CA LEU A 326 -10.56 -5.83 -4.98
C LEU A 326 -11.64 -6.52 -4.15
N CYS A 327 -12.78 -6.75 -4.80
CA CYS A 327 -13.81 -7.67 -4.28
C CYS A 327 -13.33 -9.09 -4.50
N THR A 328 -13.25 -9.89 -3.46
CA THR A 328 -12.79 -11.27 -3.51
C THR A 328 -13.84 -12.23 -2.99
N MET A 329 -13.82 -13.45 -3.51
CA MET A 329 -14.75 -14.50 -3.10
C MET A 329 -14.03 -15.83 -2.88
N VAL A 330 -14.63 -16.67 -2.06
CA VAL A 330 -14.26 -18.09 -1.92
C VAL A 330 -15.35 -18.92 -2.52
N LEU A 331 -14.99 -19.92 -3.30
CA LEU A 331 -15.87 -20.97 -3.78
C LEU A 331 -15.67 -22.20 -2.92
N ASP A 332 -16.77 -22.79 -2.45
CA ASP A 332 -16.67 -24.09 -1.79
C ASP A 332 -16.16 -25.15 -2.78
N PRO A 333 -15.35 -26.11 -2.33
CA PRO A 333 -14.68 -27.09 -3.23
C PRO A 333 -15.65 -27.91 -4.10
N GLU A 334 -16.89 -28.02 -3.69
CA GLU A 334 -17.94 -28.79 -4.39
C GLU A 334 -18.66 -27.98 -5.47
N VAL A 335 -18.42 -26.66 -5.56
CA VAL A 335 -19.03 -25.79 -6.56
C VAL A 335 -18.46 -26.09 -7.95
N LYS A 336 -19.33 -26.58 -8.85
CA LYS A 336 -18.96 -26.79 -10.24
C LYS A 336 -19.13 -25.49 -11.03
N VAL A 337 -18.04 -24.93 -11.50
CA VAL A 337 -18.08 -23.79 -12.43
C VAL A 337 -18.36 -24.33 -13.83
N VAL A 338 -19.50 -23.96 -14.40
CA VAL A 338 -19.91 -24.38 -15.76
C VAL A 338 -18.93 -23.77 -16.78
N GLY A 339 -18.30 -24.61 -17.58
CA GLY A 339 -17.37 -24.20 -18.64
C GLY A 339 -15.88 -24.46 -18.36
N GLN A 340 -15.54 -25.01 -17.21
CA GLN A 340 -14.18 -25.52 -16.93
C GLN A 340 -14.16 -27.05 -17.04
N GLU A 341 -14.29 -27.59 -18.25
CA GLU A 341 -14.12 -29.04 -18.45
C GLU A 341 -12.64 -29.47 -18.47
N ASN A 342 -11.68 -28.55 -18.45
CA ASN A 342 -10.24 -28.86 -18.41
C ASN A 342 -9.44 -27.68 -17.80
N ALA A 343 -9.31 -27.64 -16.49
CA ALA A 343 -8.29 -26.84 -15.81
C ALA A 343 -7.51 -27.74 -14.84
#